data_5573155afa630e1f4fe654410f27a774
#
_entry.id   5573155afa630e1f4fe654410f27a774
#
_cell.length_a   1.000
_cell.length_b   1.000
_cell.length_c   1.000
_cell.angle_alpha   90.00
_cell.angle_beta   90.00
_cell.angle_gamma   90.00
#
_symmetry.space_group_name_H-M   'P 1'
#
loop_
_entity.id
_entity.type
_entity.pdbx_description
1 polymer ?
#
loop_
_entity_poly.entity_id
_entity_poly.type
_entity_poly.pdbx_seq_one_letter_code
_entity_poly.pdbx_strand_id
1 'polypeptide(L)'
;IGGDLIDDPTKININNYEVVLMHGDSLCIDDLNYQSFRKVVRDSKWKKDFLQKDISERIEIAKNLRDVSKIENKDKAFEIMDVNIMAVNEIFQKFNNEILIHGHTHRPNIHNEKYGTRYVLGDWEKQYHFLKIDDSIELIKEEI
;
A
#
# COMPACT_ATOMS: atom_id res chain seq x y z
N ILE A 1 -19.54 -3.48 9.66
CA ILE A 1 -18.39 -4.33 9.35
C ILE A 1 -17.47 -4.26 10.55
N GLY A 2 -17.20 -5.40 11.19
CA GLY A 2 -16.23 -5.47 12.29
C GLY A 2 -14.83 -5.55 11.73
N GLY A 3 -13.89 -4.85 12.32
CA GLY A 3 -12.48 -4.87 11.95
C GLY A 3 -11.69 -3.87 12.77
N ASP A 4 -10.43 -4.16 12.99
CA ASP A 4 -9.51 -3.30 13.70
C ASP A 4 -8.59 -2.56 12.71
N LEU A 5 -8.29 -1.29 13.01
CA LEU A 5 -7.25 -0.55 12.32
C LEU A 5 -5.90 -0.96 12.88
N ILE A 6 -5.01 -1.40 12.00
CA ILE A 6 -3.63 -1.74 12.35
C ILE A 6 -2.69 -0.62 11.92
N ASP A 7 -1.52 -0.55 12.55
CA ASP A 7 -0.46 0.37 12.17
C ASP A 7 0.11 0.02 10.77
N ASP A 8 0.67 1.00 10.09
CA ASP A 8 1.26 0.87 8.76
C ASP A 8 2.73 1.36 8.79
N PRO A 9 3.70 0.47 8.72
CA PRO A 9 3.64 -1.00 8.63
C PRO A 9 3.39 -1.70 9.97
N THR A 10 2.86 -2.93 9.92
CA THR A 10 2.68 -3.78 11.10
C THR A 10 3.20 -5.19 10.87
N LYS A 11 3.76 -5.81 11.91
CA LYS A 11 4.25 -7.19 11.90
C LYS A 11 3.23 -8.08 12.60
N ILE A 12 2.81 -9.15 11.93
CA ILE A 12 1.83 -10.10 12.44
C ILE A 12 2.26 -11.54 12.17
N ASN A 13 1.69 -12.46 12.92
CA ASN A 13 1.83 -13.89 12.68
C ASN A 13 0.56 -14.43 12.03
N ILE A 14 0.71 -15.10 10.89
CA ILE A 14 -0.36 -15.81 10.20
C ILE A 14 0.09 -17.27 10.05
N ASN A 15 -0.60 -18.19 10.70
CA ASN A 15 -0.19 -19.59 10.78
C ASN A 15 1.28 -19.71 11.26
N ASN A 16 2.16 -20.27 10.45
CA ASN A 16 3.59 -20.45 10.76
C ASN A 16 4.49 -19.34 10.20
N TYR A 17 3.90 -18.30 9.60
CA TYR A 17 4.64 -17.22 8.95
C TYR A 17 4.55 -15.93 9.76
N GLU A 18 5.72 -15.34 9.97
CA GLU A 18 5.84 -13.98 10.47
C GLU A 18 5.90 -13.05 9.26
N VAL A 19 4.94 -12.14 9.12
CA VAL A 19 4.80 -11.29 7.94
C VAL A 19 4.73 -9.81 8.32
N VAL A 20 5.27 -8.93 7.50
CA VAL A 20 5.06 -7.48 7.59
C VAL A 20 3.99 -7.09 6.58
N LEU A 21 2.92 -6.49 7.09
CA LEU A 21 1.85 -5.90 6.28
C LEU A 21 2.02 -4.39 6.20
N MET A 22 1.83 -3.83 5.03
CA MET A 22 1.76 -2.39 4.84
C MET A 22 0.91 -2.01 3.63
N HIS A 23 0.48 -0.75 3.58
CA HIS A 23 -0.19 -0.22 2.40
C HIS A 23 0.75 -0.21 1.17
N GLY A 24 1.99 0.22 1.35
CA GLY A 24 3.02 0.26 0.31
C GLY A 24 3.31 1.67 -0.23
N ASP A 25 2.45 2.65 0.02
CA ASP A 25 2.60 4.02 -0.46
C ASP A 25 3.87 4.71 0.04
N SER A 26 4.36 4.35 1.22
CA SER A 26 5.60 4.88 1.78
C SER A 26 6.86 4.33 1.10
N LEU A 27 6.75 3.27 0.30
CA LEU A 27 7.87 2.69 -0.44
C LEU A 27 8.16 3.41 -1.76
N CYS A 28 7.19 4.17 -2.30
CA CYS A 28 7.33 4.93 -3.54
C CYS A 28 8.03 6.27 -3.27
N ILE A 29 9.26 6.23 -2.74
CA ILE A 29 9.99 7.42 -2.28
C ILE A 29 10.48 8.32 -3.40
N ASP A 30 10.53 7.81 -4.62
CA ASP A 30 10.96 8.56 -5.82
C ASP A 30 9.85 9.47 -6.34
N ASP A 31 8.58 9.22 -6.01
CA ASP A 31 7.46 10.12 -6.30
C ASP A 31 7.34 11.22 -5.24
N LEU A 32 8.19 12.24 -5.35
CA LEU A 32 8.28 13.34 -4.38
C LEU A 32 6.96 14.09 -4.22
N ASN A 33 6.20 14.28 -5.31
CA ASN A 33 4.91 14.93 -5.28
C ASN A 33 3.90 14.12 -4.47
N TYR A 34 3.83 12.83 -4.74
CA TYR A 34 2.99 11.93 -3.98
C TYR A 34 3.39 11.88 -2.50
N GLN A 35 4.68 11.79 -2.18
CA GLN A 35 5.14 11.77 -0.79
C GLN A 35 4.81 13.07 -0.04
N SER A 36 4.85 14.21 -0.72
CA SER A 36 4.44 15.49 -0.15
C SER A 36 2.94 15.52 0.14
N PHE A 37 2.12 15.07 -0.79
CA PHE A 37 0.68 14.89 -0.61
C PHE A 37 0.37 13.91 0.54
N ARG A 38 1.04 12.76 0.55
CA ARG A 38 0.90 11.73 1.59
C ARG A 38 1.13 12.30 3.00
N LYS A 39 2.18 13.10 3.18
CA LYS A 39 2.46 13.76 4.48
C LYS A 39 1.29 14.61 4.96
N VAL A 40 0.64 15.34 4.06
CA VAL A 40 -0.53 16.17 4.39
C VAL A 40 -1.72 15.33 4.82
N VAL A 41 -2.14 14.37 3.99
CA VAL A 41 -3.36 13.58 4.26
C VAL A 41 -3.19 12.55 5.38
N ARG A 42 -1.96 12.20 5.73
CA ARG A 42 -1.65 11.31 6.88
C ARG A 42 -1.45 12.09 8.18
N ASP A 43 -1.37 13.42 8.14
CA ASP A 43 -1.27 14.25 9.33
C ASP A 43 -2.49 14.09 10.24
N SER A 44 -2.26 14.02 11.56
CA SER A 44 -3.30 13.76 12.54
C SER A 44 -4.33 14.89 12.63
N LYS A 45 -3.86 16.14 12.49
CA LYS A 45 -4.74 17.31 12.52
C LYS A 45 -5.59 17.35 11.25
N TRP A 46 -5.00 17.12 10.08
CA TRP A 46 -5.73 17.05 8.82
C TRP A 46 -6.82 15.96 8.86
N LYS A 47 -6.49 14.76 9.35
CA LYS A 47 -7.46 13.66 9.50
C LYS A 47 -8.62 14.05 10.43
N LYS A 48 -8.31 14.67 11.56
CA LYS A 48 -9.33 15.11 12.52
C LYS A 48 -10.26 16.15 11.87
N ASP A 49 -9.68 17.17 11.23
CA ASP A 49 -10.45 18.23 10.60
C ASP A 49 -11.31 17.69 9.43
N PHE A 50 -10.77 16.76 8.64
CA PHE A 50 -11.52 16.08 7.58
C PHE A 50 -12.70 15.26 8.12
N LEU A 51 -12.50 14.49 9.19
CA LEU A 51 -13.55 13.64 9.78
C LEU A 51 -14.66 14.43 10.49
N GLN A 52 -14.40 15.67 10.87
CA GLN A 52 -15.42 16.58 11.43
C GLN A 52 -16.35 17.20 10.37
N LYS A 53 -15.96 17.12 9.10
CA LYS A 53 -16.78 17.64 8.00
C LYS A 53 -17.98 16.75 7.70
N ASP A 54 -19.03 17.33 7.12
CA ASP A 54 -20.17 16.59 6.64
C ASP A 54 -19.78 15.59 5.54
N ILE A 55 -20.57 14.53 5.40
CA ILE A 55 -20.30 13.47 4.42
C ILE A 55 -20.22 14.03 3.01
N SER A 56 -21.09 14.97 2.64
CA SER A 56 -21.09 15.65 1.34
C SER A 56 -19.79 16.40 1.05
N GLU A 57 -19.29 17.17 2.04
CA GLU A 57 -17.99 17.86 1.91
C GLU A 57 -16.83 16.87 1.78
N ARG A 58 -16.84 15.77 2.55
CA ARG A 58 -15.80 14.73 2.45
C ARG A 58 -15.79 14.07 1.09
N ILE A 59 -16.95 13.79 0.50
CA ILE A 59 -17.09 13.23 -0.85
C ILE A 59 -16.52 14.19 -1.89
N GLU A 60 -16.84 15.47 -1.79
CA GLU A 60 -16.33 16.50 -2.70
C GLU A 60 -14.80 16.64 -2.62
N ILE A 61 -14.24 16.72 -1.42
CA ILE A 61 -12.80 16.75 -1.19
C ILE A 61 -12.14 15.50 -1.78
N ALA A 62 -12.66 14.31 -1.50
CA ALA A 62 -12.11 13.07 -2.01
C ALA A 62 -12.15 12.99 -3.54
N LYS A 63 -13.22 13.50 -4.17
CA LYS A 63 -13.33 13.60 -5.63
C LYS A 63 -12.26 14.54 -6.20
N ASN A 64 -12.13 15.74 -5.65
CA ASN A 64 -11.14 16.72 -6.09
C ASN A 64 -9.70 16.16 -5.97
N LEU A 65 -9.35 15.51 -4.85
CA LEU A 65 -8.05 14.88 -4.66
C LEU A 65 -7.79 13.77 -5.69
N ARG A 66 -8.82 12.98 -6.01
CA ARG A 66 -8.72 11.92 -7.04
C ARG A 66 -8.52 12.50 -8.43
N ASP A 67 -9.20 13.57 -8.77
CA ASP A 67 -9.08 14.22 -10.08
C ASP A 67 -7.69 14.85 -10.26
N VAL A 68 -7.16 15.51 -9.23
CA VAL A 68 -5.77 16.02 -9.21
C VAL A 68 -4.77 14.86 -9.40
N SER A 69 -4.92 13.78 -8.64
CA SER A 69 -4.05 12.60 -8.77
C SER A 69 -4.08 11.98 -10.17
N LYS A 70 -5.24 11.92 -10.82
CA LYS A 70 -5.36 11.43 -12.20
C LYS A 70 -4.61 12.30 -13.21
N ILE A 71 -4.65 13.62 -13.02
CA ILE A 71 -3.95 14.57 -13.89
C ILE A 71 -2.43 14.43 -13.69
N GLU A 72 -1.98 14.42 -12.45
CA GLU A 72 -0.55 14.30 -12.13
C GLU A 72 0.07 12.99 -12.59
N ASN A 73 -0.69 11.88 -12.55
CA ASN A 73 -0.16 10.56 -12.93
C ASN A 73 -0.12 10.34 -14.44
N LYS A 74 -0.75 11.20 -15.27
CA LYS A 74 -0.76 11.02 -16.73
C LYS A 74 0.62 11.05 -17.38
N ASP A 75 1.49 11.91 -16.86
CA ASP A 75 2.81 12.18 -17.45
C ASP A 75 3.96 11.60 -16.60
N LYS A 76 3.64 10.87 -15.52
CA LYS A 76 4.66 10.25 -14.67
C LYS A 76 5.23 8.99 -15.32
N ALA A 77 6.55 8.87 -15.28
CA ALA A 77 7.21 7.63 -15.65
C ALA A 77 6.77 6.48 -14.73
N PHE A 78 6.58 5.32 -15.33
CA PHE A 78 6.08 4.12 -14.64
C PHE A 78 6.95 3.71 -13.44
N GLU A 79 8.27 3.90 -13.58
CA GLU A 79 9.28 3.57 -12.58
C GLU A 79 9.17 4.44 -11.32
N ILE A 80 8.82 5.72 -11.47
CA ILE A 80 8.68 6.66 -10.36
C ILE A 80 7.48 6.28 -9.47
N MET A 81 6.45 5.69 -10.06
CA MET A 81 5.24 5.26 -9.36
C MET A 81 5.37 3.87 -8.71
N ASP A 82 6.52 3.21 -8.86
CA ASP A 82 6.78 1.91 -8.22
C ASP A 82 7.53 2.08 -6.90
N VAL A 83 7.66 0.99 -6.17
CA VAL A 83 8.41 0.97 -4.92
C VAL A 83 9.91 1.11 -5.20
N ASN A 84 10.59 1.88 -4.37
CA ASN A 84 12.05 1.96 -4.38
C ASN A 84 12.65 0.78 -3.62
N ILE A 85 13.60 0.07 -4.25
CA ILE A 85 14.20 -1.14 -3.69
C ILE A 85 14.97 -0.89 -2.39
N MET A 86 15.55 0.30 -2.21
CA MET A 86 16.25 0.64 -0.97
C MET A 86 15.24 0.78 0.18
N ALA A 87 14.10 1.43 -0.06
CA ALA A 87 13.02 1.53 0.93
C ALA A 87 12.43 0.15 1.29
N VAL A 88 12.30 -0.75 0.31
CA VAL A 88 11.89 -2.14 0.55
C VAL A 88 12.90 -2.85 1.45
N ASN A 89 14.19 -2.76 1.14
CA ASN A 89 15.26 -3.37 1.93
C ASN A 89 15.32 -2.83 3.37
N GLU A 90 15.07 -1.54 3.56
CA GLU A 90 14.99 -0.94 4.89
C GLU A 90 13.85 -1.52 5.73
N ILE A 91 12.69 -1.82 5.13
CA ILE A 91 11.59 -2.48 5.82
C ILE A 91 11.98 -3.89 6.27
N PHE A 92 12.55 -4.71 5.38
CA PHE A 92 13.03 -6.05 5.77
C PHE A 92 13.99 -6.00 6.95
N GLN A 93 14.98 -5.10 6.91
CA GLN A 93 15.96 -4.95 7.97
C GLN A 93 15.37 -4.41 9.28
N LYS A 94 14.51 -3.38 9.19
CA LYS A 94 13.87 -2.75 10.35
C LYS A 94 13.02 -3.74 11.14
N PHE A 95 12.28 -4.59 10.45
CA PHE A 95 11.39 -5.58 11.09
C PHE A 95 12.06 -6.92 11.33
N ASN A 96 13.31 -7.11 10.87
CA ASN A 96 14.01 -8.39 10.88
C ASN A 96 13.09 -9.51 10.40
N ASN A 97 12.57 -9.36 9.19
CA ASN A 97 11.56 -10.23 8.63
C ASN A 97 11.86 -10.55 7.16
N GLU A 98 11.41 -11.71 6.68
CA GLU A 98 11.67 -12.22 5.34
C GLU A 98 10.44 -12.17 4.42
N ILE A 99 9.28 -11.75 4.93
CA ILE A 99 8.04 -11.69 4.17
C ILE A 99 7.40 -10.32 4.29
N LEU A 100 7.29 -9.62 3.16
CA LEU A 100 6.63 -8.33 3.05
C LEU A 100 5.42 -8.44 2.13
N ILE A 101 4.26 -7.99 2.60
CA ILE A 101 3.01 -7.97 1.83
C ILE A 101 2.53 -6.53 1.75
N HIS A 102 2.31 -6.03 0.52
CA HIS A 102 1.78 -4.70 0.31
C HIS A 102 0.89 -4.59 -0.94
N GLY A 103 0.16 -3.49 -1.06
CA GLY A 103 -0.64 -3.11 -2.23
C GLY A 103 -0.13 -1.84 -2.90
N HIS A 104 -0.98 -0.86 -3.02
CA HIS A 104 -0.77 0.50 -3.54
C HIS A 104 -0.40 0.60 -5.01
N THR A 105 0.64 -0.09 -5.47
CA THR A 105 1.10 -0.01 -6.86
C THR A 105 0.17 -0.71 -7.85
N HIS A 106 -0.72 -1.58 -7.37
CA HIS A 106 -1.63 -2.42 -8.16
C HIS A 106 -0.90 -3.25 -9.25
N ARG A 107 0.31 -3.73 -8.90
CA ARG A 107 1.17 -4.54 -9.78
C ARG A 107 1.40 -5.92 -9.16
N PRO A 108 0.37 -6.78 -9.15
CA PRO A 108 0.41 -8.04 -8.44
C PRO A 108 1.56 -8.91 -8.94
N ASN A 109 2.45 -9.27 -8.05
CA ASN A 109 3.63 -10.09 -8.36
C ASN A 109 4.29 -10.60 -7.08
N ILE A 110 5.17 -11.57 -7.23
CA ILE A 110 6.05 -12.10 -6.19
C ILE A 110 7.48 -11.75 -6.58
N HIS A 111 8.18 -11.02 -5.71
CA HIS A 111 9.55 -10.60 -5.93
C HIS A 111 10.48 -11.23 -4.89
N ASN A 112 11.51 -11.91 -5.36
CA ASN A 112 12.60 -12.39 -4.50
C ASN A 112 13.62 -11.27 -4.37
N GLU A 113 13.61 -10.63 -3.21
CA GLU A 113 14.47 -9.50 -2.87
C GLU A 113 15.73 -9.98 -2.12
N LYS A 114 16.68 -9.08 -1.89
CA LYS A 114 17.91 -9.41 -1.18
C LYS A 114 17.70 -9.98 0.23
N TYR A 115 16.65 -9.52 0.92
CA TYR A 115 16.41 -9.85 2.33
C TYR A 115 15.14 -10.66 2.56
N GLY A 116 14.42 -11.05 1.51
CA GLY A 116 13.21 -11.83 1.66
C GLY A 116 12.32 -11.79 0.42
N THR A 117 11.09 -12.23 0.58
CA THR A 117 10.09 -12.27 -0.50
C THR A 117 9.05 -11.17 -0.30
N ARG A 118 8.81 -10.40 -1.33
CA ARG A 118 7.82 -9.33 -1.39
C ARG A 118 6.63 -9.75 -2.24
N TYR A 119 5.45 -9.75 -1.64
CA TYR A 119 4.17 -10.03 -2.29
C TYR A 119 3.43 -8.73 -2.53
N VAL A 120 3.07 -8.46 -3.78
CA VAL A 120 2.30 -7.28 -4.17
C VAL A 120 0.89 -7.69 -4.53
N LEU A 121 -0.10 -7.05 -3.90
CA LEU A 121 -1.51 -7.26 -4.20
C LEU A 121 -1.98 -6.28 -5.29
N GLY A 122 -2.87 -6.76 -6.16
CA GLY A 122 -3.55 -5.94 -7.16
C GLY A 122 -4.80 -5.24 -6.61
N ASP A 123 -5.44 -4.46 -7.48
CA ASP A 123 -6.80 -3.97 -7.23
C ASP A 123 -7.85 -5.09 -7.43
N TRP A 124 -9.10 -4.74 -7.12
CA TRP A 124 -10.25 -5.64 -7.31
C TRP A 124 -11.25 -5.04 -8.31
N GLU A 125 -10.76 -4.39 -9.36
CA GLU A 125 -11.64 -3.79 -10.38
C GLU A 125 -12.15 -4.82 -11.38
N LYS A 126 -11.25 -5.68 -11.89
CA LYS A 126 -11.58 -6.70 -12.89
C LYS A 126 -11.27 -8.11 -12.43
N GLN A 127 -10.39 -8.23 -11.45
CA GLN A 127 -9.89 -9.50 -10.92
C GLN A 127 -9.65 -9.35 -9.43
N TYR A 128 -9.84 -10.43 -8.68
CA TYR A 128 -9.43 -10.48 -7.28
C TYR A 128 -7.98 -10.92 -7.19
N HIS A 129 -7.18 -10.17 -6.43
CA HIS A 129 -5.85 -10.58 -6.05
C HIS A 129 -5.78 -10.71 -4.53
N PHE A 130 -5.48 -11.89 -4.05
CA PHE A 130 -5.34 -12.14 -2.62
C PHE A 130 -4.25 -13.18 -2.34
N LEU A 131 -3.73 -13.18 -1.13
CA LEU A 131 -2.81 -14.21 -0.66
C LEU A 131 -3.56 -15.25 0.15
N LYS A 132 -3.38 -16.50 -0.21
CA LYS A 132 -3.72 -17.65 0.60
C LYS A 132 -2.48 -18.06 1.38
N ILE A 133 -2.58 -18.08 2.71
CA ILE A 133 -1.47 -18.42 3.61
C ILE A 133 -1.90 -19.59 4.47
N ASP A 134 -1.40 -20.77 4.14
CA ASP A 134 -1.59 -22.02 4.90
C ASP A 134 -0.23 -22.73 5.08
N ASP A 135 0.00 -23.87 4.46
CA ASP A 135 1.31 -24.54 4.44
C ASP A 135 2.30 -23.86 3.49
N SER A 136 1.80 -23.03 2.58
CA SER A 136 2.56 -22.18 1.64
C SER A 136 1.90 -20.81 1.52
N ILE A 137 2.62 -19.85 0.89
CA ILE A 137 2.07 -18.53 0.54
C ILE A 137 1.85 -18.51 -0.96
N GLU A 138 0.60 -18.37 -1.37
CA GLU A 138 0.20 -18.35 -2.77
C GLU A 138 -0.49 -17.04 -3.11
N LEU A 139 -0.02 -16.37 -4.17
CA LEU A 139 -0.72 -15.23 -4.75
C LEU A 139 -1.77 -15.75 -5.73
N ILE A 140 -3.03 -15.62 -5.37
CA ILE A 140 -4.17 -16.10 -6.14
C ILE A 140 -4.78 -14.95 -6.91
N LYS A 141 -5.18 -15.25 -8.14
CA LYS A 141 -5.88 -14.38 -9.05
C LYS A 141 -7.14 -15.07 -9.53
N GLU A 142 -8.28 -14.41 -9.34
CA GLU A 142 -9.59 -14.88 -9.81
C GLU A 142 -10.30 -13.78 -10.60
N GLU A 143 -11.07 -14.15 -11.61
CA GLU A 143 -11.91 -13.23 -12.36
C GLU A 143 -13.20 -12.91 -11.59
N ILE A 144 -13.67 -11.65 -11.71
CA ILE A 144 -14.93 -11.16 -11.12
C ILE A 144 -16.11 -11.57 -11.99
#